data_561a46fbfbf756eeac4ffa630925587a
#
_entry.id   561a46fbfbf756eeac4ffa630925587a
#
_cell.length_a   1.000
_cell.length_b   1.000
_cell.length_c   1.000
_cell.angle_alpha   90.00
_cell.angle_beta   90.00
_cell.angle_gamma   90.00
#
_symmetry.space_group_name_H-M   'P 1'
#
loop_
_entity.id
_entity.type
_entity.pdbx_description
1 polymer ?
#
loop_
_entity_poly.entity_id
_entity_poly.type
_entity_poly.pdbx_seq_one_letter_code
_entity_poly.pdbx_strand_id
1 'polypeptide(L)'
;MSLAEQVAVVRRPVAQLEPVIGPQRHERLVQAAEEFRQRLGRRTVWNISSTAVGGGVAEMLQVLLGYVEDFDIRSRWMVITGDAEFFVVWRVRHAIGLVERARRETGIG
;
A
#
# COMPACT_ATOMS: atom_id res chain seq x y z
N MET A 1 -22.21 10.16 -6.84
CA MET A 1 -21.56 8.84 -6.77
C MET A 1 -20.06 9.02 -6.73
N SER A 2 -19.41 8.43 -5.76
CA SER A 2 -17.95 8.52 -5.65
C SER A 2 -17.29 7.49 -6.58
N LEU A 3 -16.30 7.93 -7.38
CA LEU A 3 -15.51 7.05 -8.24
C LEU A 3 -14.35 6.41 -7.48
N ALA A 4 -14.06 6.89 -6.28
CA ALA A 4 -12.96 6.40 -5.48
C ALA A 4 -13.39 6.37 -4.01
N GLU A 5 -13.08 5.25 -3.35
CA GLU A 5 -13.38 5.08 -1.93
C GLU A 5 -12.14 4.56 -1.21
N GLN A 6 -11.89 5.13 -0.05
CA GLN A 6 -10.81 4.64 0.82
C GLN A 6 -11.33 3.46 1.63
N VAL A 7 -10.57 2.38 1.65
CA VAL A 7 -10.91 1.18 2.39
C VAL A 7 -10.25 1.22 3.77
N ALA A 8 -11.04 0.98 4.81
CA ALA A 8 -10.50 0.85 6.16
C ALA A 8 -9.74 -0.46 6.30
N VAL A 9 -8.54 -0.39 6.88
CA VAL A 9 -7.69 -1.54 7.11
C VAL A 9 -7.62 -1.79 8.62
N VAL A 10 -7.85 -3.03 9.02
CA VAL A 10 -7.77 -3.43 10.43
C VAL A 10 -6.34 -3.81 10.76
N ARG A 11 -5.76 -3.16 11.77
CA ARG A 11 -4.40 -3.47 12.23
C ARG A 11 -4.32 -4.92 12.71
N ARG A 12 -3.27 -5.62 12.30
CA ARG A 12 -2.98 -6.99 12.71
C ARG A 12 -1.65 -7.04 13.43
N PRO A 13 -1.59 -7.66 14.62
CA PRO A 13 -0.31 -7.73 15.36
C PRO A 13 0.74 -8.54 14.60
N VAL A 14 1.86 -7.92 14.29
CA VAL A 14 2.99 -8.56 13.61
C VAL A 14 3.55 -9.71 14.44
N ALA A 15 3.44 -9.63 15.76
CA ALA A 15 3.88 -10.68 16.66
C ALA A 15 3.25 -12.05 16.34
N GLN A 16 2.07 -12.08 15.72
CA GLN A 16 1.41 -13.30 15.31
C GLN A 16 2.16 -14.05 14.22
N LEU A 17 3.06 -13.38 13.49
CA LEU A 17 3.86 -14.00 12.45
C LEU A 17 5.05 -14.78 13.00
N GLU A 18 5.52 -14.44 14.21
CA GLU A 18 6.72 -15.07 14.76
C GLU A 18 6.63 -16.59 14.85
N PRO A 19 5.54 -17.19 15.36
CA PRO A 19 5.43 -18.66 15.38
C PRO A 19 5.42 -19.31 14.00
N VAL A 20 5.01 -18.55 12.98
CA VAL A 20 4.91 -19.07 11.60
C VAL A 20 6.25 -19.00 10.88
N ILE A 21 6.95 -17.89 10.98
CA ILE A 21 8.19 -17.64 10.22
C ILE A 21 9.46 -17.86 11.05
N GLY A 22 9.33 -18.00 12.37
CA GLY A 22 10.44 -18.16 13.28
C GLY A 22 11.04 -16.83 13.77
N PRO A 23 11.76 -16.87 14.92
CA PRO A 23 12.25 -15.64 15.55
C PRO A 23 13.27 -14.87 14.70
N GLN A 24 14.14 -15.56 13.97
CA GLN A 24 15.17 -14.90 13.15
C GLN A 24 14.55 -14.13 11.98
N ARG A 25 13.62 -14.77 11.27
CA ARG A 25 12.94 -14.12 10.15
C ARG A 25 12.04 -12.99 10.63
N HIS A 26 11.40 -13.19 11.77
CA HIS A 26 10.59 -12.14 12.38
C HIS A 26 11.43 -10.91 12.70
N GLU A 27 12.59 -11.09 13.30
CA GLU A 27 13.51 -9.99 13.60
C GLU A 27 13.96 -9.25 12.34
N ARG A 28 14.31 -10.00 11.28
CA ARG A 28 14.68 -9.40 10.00
C ARG A 28 13.53 -8.59 9.40
N LEU A 29 12.32 -9.09 9.51
CA LEU A 29 11.13 -8.41 9.01
C LEU A 29 10.92 -7.09 9.76
N VAL A 30 11.03 -7.11 11.09
CA VAL A 30 10.89 -5.91 11.91
C VAL A 30 11.96 -4.88 11.56
N GLN A 31 13.20 -5.30 11.40
CA GLN A 31 14.29 -4.41 11.04
C GLN A 31 14.10 -3.80 9.65
N ALA A 32 13.70 -4.62 8.68
CA ALA A 32 13.44 -4.14 7.31
C ALA A 32 12.30 -3.13 7.27
N ALA A 33 11.24 -3.40 8.03
CA ALA A 33 10.09 -2.49 8.11
C ALA A 33 10.49 -1.15 8.75
N GLU A 34 11.32 -1.18 9.79
CA GLU A 34 11.79 0.03 10.45
C GLU A 34 12.66 0.87 9.51
N GLU A 35 13.56 0.25 8.77
CA GLU A 35 14.38 0.94 7.77
C GLU A 35 13.51 1.57 6.68
N PHE A 36 12.52 0.84 6.21
CA PHE A 36 11.59 1.34 5.21
C PHE A 36 10.80 2.53 5.77
N ARG A 37 10.31 2.44 7.00
CA ARG A 37 9.57 3.51 7.64
C ARG A 37 10.39 4.78 7.73
N GLN A 38 11.66 4.65 8.09
CA GLN A 38 12.58 5.80 8.17
C GLN A 38 12.80 6.44 6.80
N ARG A 39 12.99 5.63 5.77
CA ARG A 39 13.18 6.14 4.39
C ARG A 39 11.92 6.78 3.84
N LEU A 40 10.76 6.22 4.19
CA LEU A 40 9.48 6.74 3.74
C LEU A 40 9.20 8.13 4.34
N GLY A 41 9.61 8.36 5.58
CA GLY A 41 9.39 9.62 6.28
C GLY A 41 7.91 9.92 6.43
N ARG A 42 7.48 11.09 5.93
CA ARG A 42 6.08 11.52 6.01
C ARG A 42 5.24 11.08 4.80
N ARG A 43 5.85 10.38 3.87
CA ARG A 43 5.16 9.94 2.66
C ARG A 43 4.18 8.81 2.99
N THR A 44 3.20 8.65 2.13
CA THR A 44 2.19 7.60 2.26
C THR A 44 2.30 6.65 1.08
N VAL A 45 2.24 5.34 1.37
CA VAL A 45 2.14 4.32 0.33
C VAL A 45 0.67 4.16 -0.03
N TRP A 46 0.35 4.36 -1.29
CA TRP A 46 -1.01 4.20 -1.79
C TRP A 46 -1.16 2.88 -2.52
N ASN A 47 -2.17 2.13 -2.15
CA ASN A 47 -2.54 0.88 -2.81
C ASN A 47 -3.86 1.11 -3.51
N ILE A 48 -3.92 0.87 -4.81
CA ILE A 48 -5.09 1.17 -5.61
C ILE A 48 -5.55 -0.11 -6.30
N SER A 49 -6.83 -0.43 -6.14
CA SER A 49 -7.42 -1.62 -6.75
C SER A 49 -8.83 -1.33 -7.25
N SER A 50 -9.39 -2.28 -7.98
CA SER A 50 -10.75 -2.16 -8.54
C SER A 50 -11.82 -2.73 -7.60
N THR A 51 -11.44 -3.42 -6.55
CA THR A 51 -12.38 -4.01 -5.60
C THR A 51 -11.73 -4.16 -4.22
N ALA A 52 -12.54 -4.05 -3.18
CA ALA A 52 -12.14 -4.28 -1.79
C ALA A 52 -12.55 -5.67 -1.30
N VAL A 53 -13.37 -6.38 -2.07
CA VAL A 53 -13.91 -7.69 -1.68
C VAL A 53 -13.91 -8.61 -2.89
N GLY A 54 -13.79 -9.89 -2.63
CA GLY A 54 -13.77 -10.89 -3.67
C GLY A 54 -12.43 -10.93 -4.41
N GLY A 55 -12.04 -12.12 -4.86
CA GLY A 55 -10.78 -12.35 -5.53
C GLY A 55 -9.58 -12.38 -4.57
N GLY A 56 -8.53 -13.07 -4.98
CA GLY A 56 -7.38 -13.28 -4.12
C GLY A 56 -6.58 -12.03 -3.77
N VAL A 57 -6.53 -11.06 -4.69
CA VAL A 57 -5.76 -9.82 -4.48
C VAL A 57 -6.36 -8.98 -3.35
N ALA A 58 -7.67 -8.79 -3.36
CA ALA A 58 -8.34 -8.00 -2.32
C ALA A 58 -8.18 -8.64 -0.94
N GLU A 59 -8.34 -9.96 -0.86
CA GLU A 59 -8.16 -10.69 0.39
C GLU A 59 -6.72 -10.59 0.90
N MET A 60 -5.76 -10.72 0.01
CA MET A 60 -4.35 -10.59 0.34
C MET A 60 -4.02 -9.20 0.86
N LEU A 61 -4.55 -8.14 0.23
CA LEU A 61 -4.33 -6.76 0.66
C LEU A 61 -4.92 -6.50 2.05
N GLN A 62 -6.09 -7.06 2.37
CA GLN A 62 -6.68 -6.91 3.70
C GLN A 62 -5.72 -7.39 4.78
N VAL A 63 -5.08 -8.52 4.56
CA VAL A 63 -4.15 -9.11 5.54
C VAL A 63 -2.83 -8.36 5.57
N LEU A 64 -2.21 -8.16 4.40
CA LEU A 64 -0.89 -7.53 4.30
C LEU A 64 -0.89 -6.11 4.84
N LEU A 65 -1.88 -5.31 4.47
CA LEU A 65 -1.96 -3.93 4.92
C LEU A 65 -2.25 -3.84 6.41
N GLY A 66 -2.91 -4.85 6.98
CA GLY A 66 -3.08 -4.93 8.43
C GLY A 66 -1.76 -5.05 9.17
N TYR A 67 -0.83 -5.86 8.67
CA TYR A 67 0.51 -5.96 9.25
C TYR A 67 1.34 -4.70 8.99
N VAL A 68 1.18 -4.09 7.82
CA VAL A 68 1.86 -2.82 7.50
C VAL A 68 1.44 -1.72 8.48
N GLU A 69 0.18 -1.67 8.87
CA GLU A 69 -0.32 -0.75 9.90
C GLU A 69 0.39 -0.96 11.23
N ASP A 70 0.63 -2.21 11.61
CA ASP A 70 1.28 -2.52 12.89
C ASP A 70 2.75 -2.09 12.92
N PHE A 71 3.39 -1.93 11.77
CA PHE A 71 4.73 -1.38 11.65
C PHE A 71 4.75 0.16 11.68
N ASP A 72 3.60 0.80 11.81
CA ASP A 72 3.45 2.26 11.75
C ASP A 72 3.90 2.85 10.41
N ILE A 73 3.84 2.06 9.36
CA ILE A 73 4.07 2.51 7.99
C ILE A 73 2.77 3.13 7.50
N ARG A 74 2.85 4.37 7.05
CA ARG A 74 1.67 5.08 6.56
C ARG A 74 1.26 4.54 5.20
N SER A 75 0.19 3.77 5.19
CA SER A 75 -0.35 3.19 3.97
C SER A 75 -1.86 3.45 3.88
N ARG A 76 -2.35 3.55 2.65
CA ARG A 76 -3.77 3.76 2.38
C ARG A 76 -4.18 2.84 1.25
N TRP A 77 -5.43 2.44 1.27
CA TRP A 77 -5.99 1.60 0.22
C TRP A 77 -7.21 2.29 -0.36
N MET A 78 -7.20 2.45 -1.67
CA MET A 78 -8.28 3.10 -2.39
C MET A 78 -8.81 2.16 -3.45
N VAL A 79 -10.13 2.08 -3.54
CA VAL A 79 -10.82 1.33 -4.58
C VAL A 79 -11.38 2.34 -5.57
N ILE A 80 -11.09 2.13 -6.84
CA ILE A 80 -11.57 2.99 -7.91
C ILE A 80 -12.58 2.21 -8.73
N THR A 81 -13.80 2.75 -8.86
CA THR A 81 -14.87 2.16 -9.65
C THR A 81 -14.98 2.90 -10.99
N GLY A 82 -15.23 2.13 -12.04
CA GLY A 82 -15.35 2.67 -13.38
C GLY A 82 -15.33 1.54 -14.40
N ASP A 83 -15.57 1.85 -15.67
CA ASP A 83 -15.41 0.86 -16.71
C ASP A 83 -13.93 0.65 -17.05
N ALA A 84 -13.63 -0.34 -17.88
CA ALA A 84 -12.27 -0.68 -18.23
C ALA A 84 -11.55 0.48 -18.92
N GLU A 85 -12.24 1.20 -19.78
CA GLU A 85 -11.68 2.34 -20.50
C GLU A 85 -11.34 3.50 -19.56
N PHE A 86 -12.25 3.84 -18.67
CA PHE A 86 -12.00 4.83 -17.63
C PHE A 86 -10.78 4.45 -16.80
N PHE A 87 -10.68 3.19 -16.41
CA PHE A 87 -9.60 2.69 -15.58
C PHE A 87 -8.24 2.85 -16.24
N VAL A 88 -8.15 2.50 -17.54
CA VAL A 88 -6.90 2.63 -18.30
C VAL A 88 -6.47 4.09 -18.38
N VAL A 89 -7.37 4.99 -18.74
CA VAL A 89 -7.07 6.42 -18.86
C VAL A 89 -6.64 7.00 -17.52
N TRP A 90 -7.36 6.66 -16.45
CA TRP A 90 -7.02 7.15 -15.12
C TRP A 90 -5.62 6.69 -14.68
N ARG A 91 -5.30 5.41 -14.89
CA ARG A 91 -4.00 4.85 -14.50
C ARG A 91 -2.85 5.52 -15.25
N VAL A 92 -3.01 5.74 -16.54
CA VAL A 92 -1.97 6.38 -17.36
C VAL A 92 -1.74 7.81 -16.90
N ARG A 93 -2.80 8.59 -16.73
CA ARG A 93 -2.68 10.00 -16.30
C ARG A 93 -2.07 10.11 -14.91
N HIS A 94 -2.50 9.26 -14.01
CA HIS A 94 -2.01 9.27 -12.64
C HIS A 94 -0.53 8.88 -12.58
N ALA A 95 -0.13 7.87 -13.32
CA ALA A 95 1.26 7.44 -13.38
C ALA A 95 2.16 8.53 -13.95
N ILE A 96 1.73 9.22 -15.02
CA ILE A 96 2.48 10.34 -15.59
C ILE A 96 2.64 11.46 -14.56
N GLY A 97 1.58 11.80 -13.85
CA GLY A 97 1.63 12.82 -12.81
C GLY A 97 2.61 12.49 -11.69
N LEU A 98 2.64 11.22 -11.28
CA LEU A 98 3.57 10.76 -10.25
C LEU A 98 5.02 10.82 -10.72
N VAL A 99 5.28 10.44 -11.97
CA VAL A 99 6.63 10.50 -12.55
C VAL A 99 7.12 11.93 -12.64
N GLU A 100 6.28 12.84 -13.14
CA GLU A 100 6.64 14.25 -13.24
C GLU A 100 6.90 14.89 -11.88
N ARG A 101 6.10 14.53 -10.87
CA ARG A 101 6.30 15.01 -9.51
C ARG A 101 7.62 14.50 -8.93
N ALA A 102 7.92 13.22 -9.13
CA ALA A 102 9.17 12.64 -8.68
C ALA A 102 10.38 13.32 -9.32
N ARG A 103 10.31 13.63 -10.62
CA ARG A 103 11.37 14.36 -11.31
C ARG A 103 11.61 15.73 -10.68
N ARG A 104 10.55 16.46 -10.37
CA ARG A 104 10.67 17.78 -9.75
C ARG A 104 11.27 17.71 -8.36
N GLU A 105 10.87 16.71 -7.58
CA GLU A 105 11.34 16.55 -6.19
C GLU A 105 12.80 16.09 -6.12
N THR A 106 13.23 15.26 -7.06
CA THR A 106 14.58 14.67 -7.03
C THR A 106 15.58 15.44 -7.89
N GLY A 107 15.15 16.36 -8.74
CA GLY A 107 16.02 17.08 -9.65
C GLY A 107 16.56 16.25 -10.81
N ILE A 108 16.01 15.05 -11.01
CA ILE A 108 16.38 14.19 -12.14
C ILE A 108 15.57 14.63 -13.35
N GLY A 109 16.23 15.27 -14.28
CA GLY A 109 15.61 15.78 -15.48
C GLY A 109 15.46 14.78 -16.59
#